data_18e4c63e314c266b541c106b572314b7
#
_entry.id   18e4c63e314c266b541c106b572314b7
#
_cell.length_a   1.000
_cell.length_b   1.000
_cell.length_c   1.000
_cell.angle_alpha   90.00
_cell.angle_beta   90.00
_cell.angle_gamma   90.00
#
_symmetry.space_group_name_H-M   'P 1'
#
loop_
_entity.id
_entity.type
_entity.pdbx_description
1 polymer ?
#
loop_
_entity_poly.entity_id
_entity_poly.type
_entity_poly.pdbx_seq_one_letter_code
_entity_poly.pdbx_strand_id
1 'polypeptide(L)'
;MGWGEATISRYESKAIQDEAYDMMLRLVKDNPLQALELLKKNSDKFTNEKMLFIREKIVEKLDTYGKEFLTRQNLKGQYVDYDTLSDSNGYATLDIDKLEAIVSYLAKFMSHFYKVKMMKTLWYTDALSYKKTGKAMTGLVYRHETMGALPVGHYSIMNLENLNVQEELSYSYDPMIHIYPNEKVDYTILSNEEIEILDCVIEKFKNYKAPEIVNYMHQEKAYRETSKGMIIPFSLAKEIREF
;
A
#
# COMPACT_ATOMS: atom_id res chain seq x y z
N MET A 1 20.42 -19.75 9.11
CA MET A 1 19.78 -20.93 8.52
C MET A 1 20.65 -22.17 8.59
N GLY A 2 21.93 -22.05 8.93
CA GLY A 2 22.85 -23.17 9.10
C GLY A 2 23.19 -23.92 7.81
N TRP A 3 23.01 -23.30 6.65
CA TRP A 3 23.43 -23.86 5.34
C TRP A 3 24.94 -23.74 5.17
N GLY A 4 25.54 -24.74 4.51
CA GLY A 4 26.96 -24.71 4.17
C GLY A 4 27.28 -23.64 3.13
N GLU A 5 28.52 -23.12 3.14
CA GLU A 5 29.02 -22.11 2.19
C GLU A 5 28.82 -22.53 0.73
N ALA A 6 28.98 -23.83 0.43
CA ALA A 6 28.76 -24.37 -0.91
C ALA A 6 27.32 -24.20 -1.40
N THR A 7 26.32 -24.24 -0.51
CA THR A 7 24.91 -24.07 -0.88
C THR A 7 24.64 -22.59 -1.23
N ILE A 8 25.19 -21.67 -0.46
CA ILE A 8 25.04 -20.22 -0.70
C ILE A 8 25.74 -19.83 -1.99
N SER A 9 27.01 -20.25 -2.16
CA SER A 9 27.79 -19.96 -3.38
C SER A 9 27.12 -20.51 -4.64
N ARG A 10 26.48 -21.69 -4.56
CA ARG A 10 25.73 -22.26 -5.67
C ARG A 10 24.51 -21.39 -6.06
N TYR A 11 23.81 -20.82 -5.07
CA TYR A 11 22.67 -19.92 -5.35
C TYR A 11 23.12 -18.55 -5.89
N GLU A 12 24.22 -18.02 -5.38
CA GLU A 12 24.82 -16.79 -5.90
C GLU A 12 25.33 -16.94 -7.34
N SER A 13 25.73 -18.16 -7.75
CA SER A 13 26.17 -18.48 -9.10
C SER A 13 25.02 -18.81 -10.10
N LYS A 14 23.79 -18.38 -9.82
CA LYS A 14 22.58 -18.53 -10.67
C LYS A 14 22.03 -19.96 -10.79
N ALA A 15 22.33 -20.87 -9.89
CA ALA A 15 21.62 -22.15 -9.83
C ALA A 15 20.14 -21.92 -9.45
N ILE A 16 19.25 -22.71 -10.04
CA ILE A 16 17.81 -22.69 -9.70
C ILE A 16 17.67 -23.06 -8.22
N GLN A 17 17.06 -22.17 -7.43
CA GLN A 17 16.77 -22.42 -6.03
C GLN A 17 15.56 -23.36 -5.92
N ASP A 18 15.62 -24.25 -4.92
CA ASP A 18 14.43 -24.98 -4.50
C ASP A 18 13.40 -23.98 -3.93
N GLU A 19 12.14 -24.15 -4.28
CA GLU A 19 11.05 -23.26 -3.89
C GLU A 19 10.95 -23.08 -2.37
N ALA A 20 11.19 -24.14 -1.60
CA ALA A 20 11.19 -24.09 -0.14
C ALA A 20 12.35 -23.23 0.40
N TYR A 21 13.51 -23.29 -0.23
CA TYR A 21 14.65 -22.46 0.15
C TYR A 21 14.47 -20.99 -0.24
N ASP A 22 13.90 -20.72 -1.41
CA ASP A 22 13.58 -19.36 -1.85
C ASP A 22 12.54 -18.73 -0.89
N MET A 23 11.48 -19.46 -0.57
CA MET A 23 10.47 -19.02 0.40
C MET A 23 11.08 -18.72 1.77
N MET A 24 11.99 -19.55 2.27
CA MET A 24 12.66 -19.33 3.54
C MET A 24 13.59 -18.12 3.51
N LEU A 25 14.29 -17.88 2.41
CA LEU A 25 15.14 -16.69 2.23
C LEU A 25 14.31 -15.42 2.22
N ARG A 26 13.17 -15.42 1.51
CA ARG A 26 12.23 -14.29 1.48
C ARG A 26 11.67 -14.03 2.86
N LEU A 27 11.22 -15.08 3.57
CA LEU A 27 10.71 -14.95 4.93
C LEU A 27 11.72 -14.28 5.87
N VAL A 28 12.99 -14.68 5.81
CA VAL A 28 14.05 -14.10 6.64
C VAL A 28 14.43 -12.68 6.22
N LYS A 29 14.42 -12.41 4.91
CA LYS A 29 14.71 -11.10 4.36
C LYS A 29 13.66 -10.07 4.78
N ASP A 30 12.39 -10.47 4.72
CA ASP A 30 11.24 -9.59 4.91
C ASP A 30 10.76 -9.53 6.36
N ASN A 31 11.27 -10.42 7.23
CA ASN A 31 10.89 -10.47 8.65
C ASN A 31 12.12 -10.57 9.56
N PRO A 32 12.66 -9.44 10.04
CA PRO A 32 13.81 -9.41 10.94
C PRO A 32 13.60 -10.17 12.27
N LEU A 33 12.35 -10.24 12.79
CA LEU A 33 12.04 -11.02 14.00
C LEU A 33 12.21 -12.52 13.75
N GLN A 34 11.75 -13.03 12.61
CA GLN A 34 11.97 -14.42 12.20
C GLN A 34 13.47 -14.72 12.01
N ALA A 35 14.21 -13.77 11.43
CA ALA A 35 15.67 -13.88 11.32
C ALA A 35 16.33 -14.04 12.69
N LEU A 36 15.89 -13.26 13.70
CA LEU A 36 16.40 -13.33 15.07
C LEU A 36 16.05 -14.66 15.74
N GLU A 37 14.84 -15.16 15.55
CA GLU A 37 14.44 -16.48 16.10
C GLU A 37 15.23 -17.62 15.46
N LEU A 38 15.43 -17.58 14.15
CA LEU A 38 16.25 -18.57 13.44
C LEU A 38 17.71 -18.52 13.89
N LEU A 39 18.26 -17.34 14.13
CA LEU A 39 19.60 -17.18 14.69
C LEU A 39 19.71 -17.82 16.07
N LYS A 40 18.73 -17.57 16.95
CA LYS A 40 18.68 -18.21 18.30
C LYS A 40 18.59 -19.72 18.23
N LYS A 41 17.72 -20.26 17.37
CA LYS A 41 17.53 -21.72 17.20
C LYS A 41 18.75 -22.44 16.64
N ASN A 42 19.63 -21.74 15.94
CA ASN A 42 20.84 -22.29 15.33
C ASN A 42 22.12 -21.70 15.94
N SER A 43 22.06 -21.20 17.17
CA SER A 43 23.20 -20.57 17.85
C SER A 43 24.43 -21.47 17.96
N ASP A 44 24.21 -22.78 18.10
CA ASP A 44 25.23 -23.82 18.15
C ASP A 44 26.06 -23.96 16.85
N LYS A 45 25.57 -23.45 15.73
CA LYS A 45 26.21 -23.53 14.41
C LYS A 45 27.10 -22.32 14.10
N PHE A 46 27.17 -21.35 14.99
CA PHE A 46 27.94 -20.13 14.82
C PHE A 46 28.94 -19.92 15.93
N THR A 47 30.08 -19.30 15.61
CA THR A 47 30.97 -18.77 16.66
C THR A 47 30.30 -17.62 17.36
N ASN A 48 30.66 -17.34 18.61
CA ASN A 48 30.10 -16.23 19.39
C ASN A 48 30.25 -14.87 18.66
N GLU A 49 31.39 -14.62 18.05
CA GLU A 49 31.66 -13.41 17.30
C GLU A 49 30.71 -13.25 16.10
N LYS A 50 30.57 -14.32 15.30
CA LYS A 50 29.67 -14.33 14.14
C LYS A 50 28.21 -14.17 14.53
N MET A 51 27.82 -14.79 15.65
CA MET A 51 26.46 -14.67 16.20
C MET A 51 26.17 -13.23 16.65
N LEU A 52 27.10 -12.56 17.34
CA LEU A 52 26.97 -11.17 17.75
C LEU A 52 26.87 -10.25 16.54
N PHE A 53 27.76 -10.40 15.56
CA PHE A 53 27.73 -9.61 14.31
C PHE A 53 26.39 -9.73 13.58
N ILE A 54 25.89 -10.97 13.39
CA ILE A 54 24.59 -11.18 12.70
C ILE A 54 23.44 -10.56 13.52
N ARG A 55 23.48 -10.72 14.85
CA ARG A 55 22.48 -10.16 15.75
C ARG A 55 22.44 -8.63 15.66
N GLU A 56 23.60 -7.97 15.67
CA GLU A 56 23.69 -6.52 15.52
C GLU A 56 23.08 -6.04 14.21
N LYS A 57 23.36 -6.72 13.09
CA LYS A 57 22.76 -6.42 11.78
C LYS A 57 21.25 -6.61 11.74
N ILE A 58 20.73 -7.60 12.45
CA ILE A 58 19.27 -7.82 12.56
C ILE A 58 18.64 -6.73 13.42
N VAL A 59 19.26 -6.36 14.55
CA VAL A 59 18.77 -5.31 15.45
C VAL A 59 18.78 -3.95 14.74
N GLU A 60 19.87 -3.62 14.03
CA GLU A 60 19.96 -2.40 13.20
C GLU A 60 18.79 -2.31 12.19
N LYS A 61 18.44 -3.44 11.55
CA LYS A 61 17.27 -3.51 10.68
C LYS A 61 15.95 -3.36 11.44
N LEU A 62 15.82 -3.94 12.62
CA LEU A 62 14.62 -3.79 13.44
C LEU A 62 14.40 -2.34 13.86
N ASP A 63 15.45 -1.63 14.23
CA ASP A 63 15.39 -0.22 14.60
C ASP A 63 15.01 0.67 13.41
N THR A 64 15.50 0.32 12.22
CA THR A 64 15.28 1.11 11.00
C THR A 64 13.94 0.78 10.32
N TYR A 65 13.56 -0.51 10.27
CA TYR A 65 12.38 -1.00 9.52
C TYR A 65 11.26 -1.56 10.39
N GLY A 66 11.44 -1.61 11.70
CA GLY A 66 10.47 -2.26 12.59
C GLY A 66 9.08 -1.63 12.54
N LYS A 67 9.02 -0.30 12.46
CA LYS A 67 7.74 0.43 12.36
C LYS A 67 7.06 0.16 11.02
N GLU A 68 7.81 0.23 9.91
CA GLU A 68 7.31 -0.08 8.57
C GLU A 68 6.77 -1.50 8.50
N PHE A 69 7.58 -2.47 8.94
CA PHE A 69 7.16 -3.87 8.95
C PHE A 69 5.84 -4.07 9.70
N LEU A 70 5.72 -3.54 10.91
CA LEU A 70 4.51 -3.68 11.73
C LEU A 70 3.30 -2.99 11.08
N THR A 71 3.49 -1.82 10.48
CA THR A 71 2.42 -1.10 9.78
C THR A 71 1.93 -1.89 8.58
N ARG A 72 2.84 -2.43 7.76
CA ARG A 72 2.51 -3.27 6.60
C ARG A 72 1.79 -4.57 7.02
N GLN A 73 2.26 -5.23 8.08
CA GLN A 73 1.61 -6.43 8.63
C GLN A 73 0.21 -6.12 9.17
N ASN A 74 0.05 -5.00 9.86
CA ASN A 74 -1.26 -4.57 10.35
C ASN A 74 -2.22 -4.31 9.19
N LEU A 75 -1.79 -3.61 8.14
CA LEU A 75 -2.62 -3.37 6.96
C LEU A 75 -2.98 -4.69 6.24
N LYS A 76 -2.00 -5.57 6.01
CA LYS A 76 -2.25 -6.90 5.43
C LYS A 76 -3.24 -7.72 6.27
N GLY A 77 -3.12 -7.68 7.60
CA GLY A 77 -4.03 -8.35 8.53
C GLY A 77 -5.49 -7.88 8.38
N GLN A 78 -5.71 -6.59 8.09
CA GLN A 78 -7.05 -6.05 7.84
C GLN A 78 -7.64 -6.49 6.48
N TYR A 79 -6.81 -7.03 5.58
CA TYR A 79 -7.18 -7.49 4.25
C TYR A 79 -7.25 -9.01 4.11
N VAL A 80 -7.05 -9.77 5.19
CA VAL A 80 -7.10 -11.25 5.14
C VAL A 80 -8.42 -11.76 4.57
N ASP A 81 -9.54 -11.12 4.92
CA ASP A 81 -10.86 -11.51 4.40
C ASP A 81 -11.10 -11.07 2.92
N TYR A 82 -10.16 -10.33 2.34
CA TYR A 82 -10.22 -9.81 0.97
C TYR A 82 -9.11 -10.37 0.07
N ASP A 83 -8.42 -11.42 0.46
CA ASP A 83 -7.35 -12.06 -0.34
C ASP A 83 -7.89 -12.77 -1.59
N THR A 84 -9.15 -13.18 -1.57
CA THR A 84 -9.82 -13.77 -2.73
C THR A 84 -10.30 -12.68 -3.69
N LEU A 85 -9.96 -12.81 -4.97
CA LEU A 85 -10.41 -11.90 -6.02
C LEU A 85 -11.93 -11.86 -6.09
N SER A 86 -12.52 -10.69 -5.93
CA SER A 86 -13.95 -10.51 -5.83
C SER A 86 -14.37 -9.10 -6.27
N ASP A 87 -15.67 -8.89 -6.34
CA ASP A 87 -16.25 -7.57 -6.60
C ASP A 87 -15.93 -6.54 -5.50
N SER A 88 -15.63 -7.00 -4.28
CA SER A 88 -15.28 -6.12 -3.16
C SER A 88 -13.90 -5.47 -3.29
N ASN A 89 -12.92 -6.15 -3.92
CA ASN A 89 -11.56 -5.67 -4.12
C ASN A 89 -11.26 -5.34 -5.60
N GLY A 90 -12.29 -5.29 -6.46
CA GLY A 90 -12.16 -5.00 -7.87
C GLY A 90 -11.29 -6.01 -8.62
N TYR A 91 -11.32 -7.28 -8.20
CA TYR A 91 -10.55 -8.39 -8.77
C TYR A 91 -9.03 -8.16 -8.77
N ALA A 92 -8.54 -7.43 -7.76
CA ALA A 92 -7.13 -7.22 -7.49
C ALA A 92 -6.81 -7.49 -6.01
N THR A 93 -5.63 -7.98 -5.70
CA THR A 93 -5.14 -8.11 -4.32
C THR A 93 -4.43 -6.84 -3.90
N LEU A 94 -4.44 -6.54 -2.59
CA LEU A 94 -3.76 -5.37 -2.03
C LEU A 94 -2.26 -5.39 -2.37
N ASP A 95 -1.82 -4.38 -3.11
CA ASP A 95 -0.43 -4.12 -3.43
C ASP A 95 0.02 -2.82 -2.75
N ILE A 96 0.74 -2.97 -1.63
CA ILE A 96 1.16 -1.83 -0.80
C ILE A 96 2.23 -0.98 -1.52
N ASP A 97 3.16 -1.60 -2.25
CA ASP A 97 4.22 -0.88 -2.96
C ASP A 97 3.62 -0.03 -4.08
N LYS A 98 2.68 -0.60 -4.81
CA LYS A 98 1.92 0.12 -5.84
C LYS A 98 1.06 1.23 -5.23
N LEU A 99 0.40 0.98 -4.09
CA LEU A 99 -0.38 2.00 -3.38
C LEU A 99 0.49 3.21 -2.99
N GLU A 100 1.67 2.97 -2.43
CA GLU A 100 2.63 4.03 -2.07
C GLU A 100 3.07 4.83 -3.30
N ALA A 101 3.35 4.15 -4.43
CA ALA A 101 3.71 4.78 -5.70
C ALA A 101 2.57 5.66 -6.24
N ILE A 102 1.34 5.16 -6.24
CA ILE A 102 0.15 5.89 -6.67
C ILE A 102 -0.07 7.14 -5.81
N VAL A 103 -0.03 7.01 -4.48
CA VAL A 103 -0.23 8.16 -3.58
C VAL A 103 0.84 9.22 -3.81
N SER A 104 2.10 8.83 -3.94
CA SER A 104 3.19 9.76 -4.21
C SER A 104 3.05 10.44 -5.58
N TYR A 105 2.64 9.69 -6.61
CA TYR A 105 2.38 10.24 -7.95
C TYR A 105 1.23 11.26 -7.94
N LEU A 106 0.10 10.94 -7.29
CA LEU A 106 -1.03 11.86 -7.14
C LEU A 106 -0.61 13.13 -6.38
N ALA A 107 0.15 12.98 -5.28
CA ALA A 107 0.64 14.11 -4.48
C ALA A 107 1.53 15.07 -5.27
N LYS A 108 2.28 14.57 -6.25
CA LYS A 108 3.17 15.37 -7.10
C LYS A 108 2.42 16.35 -8.01
N PHE A 109 1.22 15.98 -8.46
CA PHE A 109 0.48 16.74 -9.48
C PHE A 109 -0.83 17.36 -8.99
N MET A 110 -1.27 17.04 -7.77
CA MET A 110 -2.50 17.59 -7.20
C MET A 110 -2.23 18.70 -6.18
N SER A 111 -2.90 19.84 -6.31
CA SER A 111 -2.92 20.86 -5.28
C SER A 111 -3.82 20.45 -4.10
N HIS A 112 -3.53 20.96 -2.90
CA HIS A 112 -4.34 20.69 -1.70
C HIS A 112 -4.58 19.19 -1.46
N PHE A 113 -3.53 18.39 -1.57
CA PHE A 113 -3.63 16.94 -1.46
C PHE A 113 -3.66 16.48 -0.02
N TYR A 114 -4.76 16.80 0.66
CA TYR A 114 -5.03 16.42 2.03
C TYR A 114 -5.70 15.05 2.12
N LYS A 115 -5.66 14.44 3.31
CA LYS A 115 -6.17 13.08 3.60
C LYS A 115 -7.53 12.79 2.94
N VAL A 116 -8.51 13.67 3.08
CA VAL A 116 -9.85 13.45 2.50
C VAL A 116 -9.78 13.35 0.98
N LYS A 117 -9.08 14.27 0.33
CA LYS A 117 -8.91 14.25 -1.13
C LYS A 117 -8.17 12.99 -1.58
N MET A 118 -7.08 12.62 -0.90
CA MET A 118 -6.33 11.40 -1.18
C MET A 118 -7.24 10.16 -1.15
N MET A 119 -8.05 9.98 -0.11
CA MET A 119 -8.94 8.82 0.01
C MET A 119 -9.96 8.73 -1.14
N LYS A 120 -10.46 9.88 -1.62
CA LYS A 120 -11.41 9.93 -2.74
C LYS A 120 -10.73 9.69 -4.09
N THR A 121 -9.55 10.26 -4.29
CA THR A 121 -8.79 10.04 -5.54
C THR A 121 -8.31 8.59 -5.67
N LEU A 122 -7.98 7.91 -4.58
CA LEU A 122 -7.69 6.47 -4.59
C LEU A 122 -8.91 5.67 -5.08
N TRP A 123 -10.10 5.97 -4.56
CA TRP A 123 -11.31 5.30 -5.05
C TRP A 123 -11.54 5.56 -6.55
N TYR A 124 -11.37 6.81 -7.02
CA TYR A 124 -11.53 7.12 -8.46
C TYR A 124 -10.46 6.45 -9.32
N THR A 125 -9.23 6.32 -8.84
CA THR A 125 -8.16 5.59 -9.51
C THR A 125 -8.55 4.13 -9.71
N ASP A 126 -8.98 3.45 -8.65
CA ASP A 126 -9.40 2.07 -8.72
C ASP A 126 -10.69 1.88 -9.54
N ALA A 127 -11.66 2.78 -9.39
CA ALA A 127 -12.92 2.73 -10.13
C ALA A 127 -12.71 2.94 -11.64
N LEU A 128 -11.85 3.89 -12.04
CA LEU A 128 -11.52 4.14 -13.44
C LEU A 128 -10.71 3.00 -14.04
N SER A 129 -9.75 2.45 -13.28
CA SER A 129 -9.01 1.25 -13.66
C SER A 129 -9.98 0.09 -13.89
N TYR A 130 -10.88 -0.17 -12.95
CA TYR A 130 -11.87 -1.23 -13.07
C TYR A 130 -12.82 -1.02 -14.27
N LYS A 131 -13.27 0.21 -14.53
CA LYS A 131 -14.11 0.55 -15.68
C LYS A 131 -13.39 0.25 -17.00
N LYS A 132 -12.09 0.54 -17.11
CA LYS A 132 -11.30 0.37 -18.33
C LYS A 132 -10.80 -1.05 -18.54
N THR A 133 -10.33 -1.70 -17.46
CA THR A 133 -9.59 -2.98 -17.55
C THR A 133 -10.31 -4.17 -16.93
N GLY A 134 -11.37 -3.94 -16.16
CA GLY A 134 -12.03 -4.96 -15.36
C GLY A 134 -11.34 -5.30 -14.04
N LYS A 135 -10.27 -4.55 -13.68
CA LYS A 135 -9.53 -4.72 -12.43
C LYS A 135 -9.23 -3.40 -11.76
N ALA A 136 -9.34 -3.35 -10.44
CA ALA A 136 -8.83 -2.24 -9.65
C ALA A 136 -7.30 -2.18 -9.72
N MET A 137 -6.71 -1.01 -9.48
CA MET A 137 -5.26 -0.81 -9.58
C MET A 137 -4.54 -1.23 -8.30
N THR A 138 -5.14 -0.93 -7.13
CA THR A 138 -4.50 -1.11 -5.81
C THR A 138 -4.94 -2.35 -5.06
N GLY A 139 -6.12 -2.90 -5.38
CA GLY A 139 -6.77 -3.94 -4.59
C GLY A 139 -7.35 -3.44 -3.27
N LEU A 140 -7.51 -2.12 -3.09
CA LEU A 140 -8.18 -1.55 -1.94
C LEU A 140 -9.67 -1.89 -1.94
N VAL A 141 -10.19 -2.11 -0.72
CA VAL A 141 -11.61 -2.31 -0.45
C VAL A 141 -12.17 -1.04 0.16
N TYR A 142 -13.29 -0.56 -0.34
CA TYR A 142 -13.86 0.71 0.08
C TYR A 142 -15.18 0.54 0.80
N ARG A 143 -15.35 1.27 1.90
CA ARG A 143 -16.57 1.32 2.68
C ARG A 143 -17.31 2.64 2.45
N HIS A 144 -18.63 2.59 2.41
CA HIS A 144 -19.49 3.77 2.38
C HIS A 144 -19.44 4.48 3.74
N GLU A 145 -18.79 5.61 3.82
CA GLU A 145 -18.73 6.47 5.01
C GLU A 145 -19.35 7.86 4.73
N THR A 146 -19.62 8.61 5.79
CA THR A 146 -20.35 9.90 5.69
C THR A 146 -19.69 10.88 4.71
N MET A 147 -18.37 10.84 4.57
CA MET A 147 -17.65 11.71 3.63
C MET A 147 -17.30 11.00 2.30
N GLY A 148 -18.02 9.94 1.94
CA GLY A 148 -17.80 9.19 0.71
C GLY A 148 -17.02 7.89 0.93
N ALA A 149 -16.58 7.26 -0.17
CA ALA A 149 -15.81 6.03 -0.12
C ALA A 149 -14.53 6.20 0.70
N LEU A 150 -14.28 5.26 1.63
CA LEU A 150 -13.14 5.25 2.53
C LEU A 150 -12.48 3.87 2.48
N PRO A 151 -11.15 3.77 2.20
CA PRO A 151 -10.45 2.50 2.21
C PRO A 151 -10.51 1.83 3.58
N VAL A 152 -10.73 0.52 3.60
CA VAL A 152 -10.50 -0.31 4.80
C VAL A 152 -9.05 -0.14 5.21
N GLY A 153 -8.79 -0.01 6.51
CA GLY A 153 -7.43 0.20 7.00
C GLY A 153 -6.84 1.59 6.72
N HIS A 154 -7.66 2.59 6.45
CA HIS A 154 -7.19 3.95 6.12
C HIS A 154 -6.25 4.56 7.17
N TYR A 155 -6.34 4.20 8.46
CA TYR A 155 -5.39 4.62 9.48
C TYR A 155 -4.01 3.97 9.28
N SER A 156 -3.98 2.68 8.94
CA SER A 156 -2.73 1.97 8.64
C SER A 156 -2.10 2.49 7.34
N ILE A 157 -2.91 2.81 6.33
CA ILE A 157 -2.45 3.45 5.09
C ILE A 157 -1.72 4.76 5.40
N MET A 158 -2.30 5.62 6.25
CA MET A 158 -1.67 6.91 6.62
C MET A 158 -0.35 6.77 7.39
N ASN A 159 -0.06 5.59 7.92
CA ASN A 159 1.17 5.29 8.65
C ASN A 159 2.22 4.53 7.82
N LEU A 160 1.97 4.29 6.52
CA LEU A 160 2.96 3.69 5.62
C LEU A 160 4.18 4.60 5.51
N GLU A 161 5.38 4.03 5.58
CA GLU A 161 6.64 4.80 5.69
C GLU A 161 6.94 5.62 4.43
N ASN A 162 6.58 5.08 3.26
CA ASN A 162 6.82 5.78 1.99
C ASN A 162 5.75 6.83 1.65
N LEU A 163 4.73 7.01 2.50
CA LEU A 163 3.85 8.17 2.42
C LEU A 163 4.46 9.34 3.19
N ASN A 164 4.75 10.44 2.50
CA ASN A 164 5.23 11.66 3.13
C ASN A 164 4.05 12.46 3.69
N VAL A 165 3.65 12.10 4.91
CA VAL A 165 2.48 12.65 5.61
C VAL A 165 2.92 13.67 6.62
N GLN A 166 2.35 14.88 6.56
CA GLN A 166 2.65 15.97 7.48
C GLN A 166 1.35 16.54 8.06
N GLU A 167 1.37 16.84 9.36
CA GLU A 167 0.28 17.52 10.01
C GLU A 167 0.51 19.03 9.93
N GLU A 168 -0.47 19.76 9.46
CA GLU A 168 -0.50 21.22 9.35
C GLU A 168 -1.67 21.78 10.13
N LEU A 169 -1.57 23.00 10.60
CA LEU A 169 -2.68 23.71 11.23
C LEU A 169 -3.38 24.58 10.17
N SER A 170 -4.71 24.49 10.14
CA SER A 170 -5.53 25.41 9.35
C SER A 170 -5.51 26.82 9.97
N TYR A 171 -6.05 27.79 9.27
CA TYR A 171 -6.25 29.15 9.81
C TYR A 171 -7.13 29.17 11.07
N SER A 172 -8.01 28.17 11.25
CA SER A 172 -8.83 27.96 12.44
C SER A 172 -8.16 27.10 13.53
N TYR A 173 -6.88 26.79 13.36
CA TYR A 173 -6.10 25.90 14.23
C TYR A 173 -6.58 24.44 14.26
N ASP A 174 -7.41 24.03 13.28
CA ASP A 174 -7.80 22.64 13.13
C ASP A 174 -6.67 21.85 12.45
N PRO A 175 -6.33 20.64 12.93
CA PRO A 175 -5.29 19.83 12.33
C PRO A 175 -5.73 19.33 10.95
N MET A 176 -4.87 19.52 9.96
CA MET A 176 -5.02 18.99 8.60
C MET A 176 -3.85 18.07 8.28
N ILE A 177 -4.15 16.96 7.64
CA ILE A 177 -3.11 16.00 7.22
C ILE A 177 -2.87 16.18 5.73
N HIS A 178 -1.71 16.74 5.40
CA HIS A 178 -1.23 16.95 4.04
C HIS A 178 -0.33 15.79 3.61
N ILE A 179 -0.47 15.36 2.37
CA ILE A 179 0.36 14.33 1.76
C ILE A 179 1.22 14.98 0.69
N TYR A 180 2.53 14.85 0.85
CA TYR A 180 3.53 15.35 -0.08
C TYR A 180 4.09 14.22 -0.96
N PRO A 181 4.62 14.51 -2.13
CA PRO A 181 5.33 13.51 -2.93
C PRO A 181 6.56 13.00 -2.18
N ASN A 182 6.90 11.74 -2.37
CA ASN A 182 8.11 11.13 -1.85
C ASN A 182 9.05 10.79 -3.01
N GLU A 183 10.18 11.49 -3.10
CA GLU A 183 11.16 11.32 -4.18
C GLU A 183 11.87 9.96 -4.16
N LYS A 184 11.78 9.22 -3.05
CA LYS A 184 12.40 7.89 -2.90
C LYS A 184 11.55 6.78 -3.49
N VAL A 185 10.30 7.05 -3.83
CA VAL A 185 9.38 6.06 -4.38
C VAL A 185 9.71 5.78 -5.85
N ASP A 186 9.83 4.50 -6.18
CA ASP A 186 10.07 4.05 -7.55
C ASP A 186 8.74 3.97 -8.32
N TYR A 187 8.59 4.85 -9.31
CA TYR A 187 7.42 4.86 -10.19
C TYR A 187 7.48 3.82 -11.31
N THR A 188 8.60 3.12 -11.51
CA THR A 188 8.72 2.08 -12.55
C THR A 188 7.83 0.87 -12.28
N ILE A 189 7.29 0.76 -11.07
CA ILE A 189 6.28 -0.25 -10.72
C ILE A 189 4.93 0.00 -11.43
N LEU A 190 4.67 1.23 -11.87
CA LEU A 190 3.46 1.61 -12.58
C LEU A 190 3.65 1.41 -14.08
N SER A 191 2.71 0.73 -14.71
CA SER A 191 2.66 0.61 -16.18
C SER A 191 2.25 1.92 -16.84
N ASN A 192 2.52 2.06 -18.14
CA ASN A 192 2.07 3.22 -18.90
C ASN A 192 0.54 3.39 -18.88
N GLU A 193 -0.21 2.30 -18.95
CA GLU A 193 -1.68 2.32 -18.86
C GLU A 193 -2.16 2.81 -17.50
N GLU A 194 -1.50 2.40 -16.41
CA GLU A 194 -1.81 2.87 -15.06
C GLU A 194 -1.50 4.36 -14.90
N ILE A 195 -0.40 4.83 -15.48
CA ILE A 195 -0.06 6.26 -15.49
C ILE A 195 -1.12 7.07 -16.27
N GLU A 196 -1.58 6.61 -17.43
CA GLU A 196 -2.66 7.27 -18.18
C GLU A 196 -3.95 7.36 -17.35
N ILE A 197 -4.28 6.32 -16.59
CA ILE A 197 -5.44 6.34 -15.68
C ILE A 197 -5.24 7.38 -14.57
N LEU A 198 -4.06 7.42 -13.96
CA LEU A 198 -3.72 8.40 -12.93
C LEU A 198 -3.79 9.84 -13.47
N ASP A 199 -3.28 10.07 -14.68
CA ASP A 199 -3.32 11.39 -15.33
C ASP A 199 -4.76 11.83 -15.60
N CYS A 200 -5.66 10.93 -15.99
CA CYS A 200 -7.10 11.25 -16.11
C CYS A 200 -7.68 11.67 -14.75
N VAL A 201 -7.36 10.96 -13.66
CA VAL A 201 -7.84 11.29 -12.31
C VAL A 201 -7.26 12.63 -11.83
N ILE A 202 -5.98 12.88 -12.11
CA ILE A 202 -5.31 14.14 -11.80
C ILE A 202 -5.97 15.29 -12.56
N GLU A 203 -6.14 15.18 -13.87
CA GLU A 203 -6.73 16.23 -14.70
C GLU A 203 -8.12 16.62 -14.19
N LYS A 204 -8.91 15.62 -13.78
CA LYS A 204 -10.25 15.84 -13.24
C LYS A 204 -10.24 16.56 -11.89
N PHE A 205 -9.37 16.13 -10.97
CA PHE A 205 -9.46 16.53 -9.56
C PHE A 205 -8.31 17.41 -9.07
N LYS A 206 -7.30 17.72 -9.89
CA LYS A 206 -6.11 18.48 -9.45
C LYS A 206 -6.43 19.74 -8.65
N ASN A 207 -7.46 20.47 -9.05
CA ASN A 207 -7.84 21.74 -8.44
C ASN A 207 -8.99 21.62 -7.42
N TYR A 208 -9.61 20.43 -7.27
CA TYR A 208 -10.71 20.24 -6.31
C TYR A 208 -10.19 20.33 -4.88
N LYS A 209 -10.95 21.02 -4.03
CA LYS A 209 -10.79 20.95 -2.56
C LYS A 209 -11.57 19.76 -2.01
N ALA A 210 -11.30 19.41 -0.75
CA ALA A 210 -11.96 18.27 -0.10
C ALA A 210 -13.50 18.32 -0.15
N PRO A 211 -14.19 19.45 0.14
CA PRO A 211 -15.65 19.49 0.03
C PRO A 211 -16.17 19.23 -1.39
N GLU A 212 -15.45 19.71 -2.41
CA GLU A 212 -15.85 19.58 -3.81
C GLU A 212 -15.80 18.13 -4.27
N ILE A 213 -14.70 17.42 -3.97
CA ILE A 213 -14.58 15.99 -4.34
C ILE A 213 -15.54 15.10 -3.54
N VAL A 214 -15.83 15.45 -2.27
CA VAL A 214 -16.85 14.76 -1.47
C VAL A 214 -18.23 14.92 -2.08
N ASN A 215 -18.63 16.16 -2.42
CA ASN A 215 -19.91 16.42 -3.07
C ASN A 215 -20.02 15.73 -4.44
N TYR A 216 -18.91 15.68 -5.18
CA TYR A 216 -18.87 14.97 -6.46
C TYR A 216 -19.08 13.46 -6.24
N MET A 217 -18.41 12.85 -5.25
CA MET A 217 -18.55 11.44 -4.92
C MET A 217 -19.95 11.06 -4.43
N HIS A 218 -20.61 11.92 -3.67
CA HIS A 218 -21.97 11.66 -3.18
C HIS A 218 -23.01 11.53 -4.31
N GLN A 219 -22.68 11.96 -5.52
CA GLN A 219 -23.55 11.81 -6.69
C GLN A 219 -23.27 10.53 -7.48
N GLU A 220 -22.20 9.79 -7.15
CA GLU A 220 -21.89 8.52 -7.81
C GLU A 220 -22.93 7.44 -7.46
N LYS A 221 -23.29 6.63 -8.46
CA LYS A 221 -24.21 5.50 -8.29
C LYS A 221 -23.69 4.53 -7.21
N ALA A 222 -22.39 4.21 -7.27
CA ALA A 222 -21.73 3.33 -6.32
C ALA A 222 -21.89 3.80 -4.86
N TYR A 223 -21.81 5.10 -4.62
CA TYR A 223 -22.07 5.65 -3.30
C TYR A 223 -23.55 5.62 -2.93
N ARG A 224 -24.43 6.06 -3.81
CA ARG A 224 -25.88 6.19 -3.54
C ARG A 224 -26.60 4.86 -3.33
N GLU A 225 -26.17 3.81 -4.02
CA GLU A 225 -26.81 2.49 -3.95
C GLU A 225 -26.18 1.56 -2.91
N THR A 226 -25.09 1.97 -2.27
CA THR A 226 -24.48 1.24 -1.16
C THR A 226 -24.98 1.80 0.17
N SER A 227 -25.45 0.95 1.08
CA SER A 227 -25.84 1.38 2.43
C SER A 227 -24.64 1.84 3.25
N LYS A 228 -24.84 2.81 4.15
CA LYS A 228 -23.77 3.31 5.02
C LYS A 228 -23.12 2.18 5.84
N GLY A 229 -21.80 2.20 5.92
CA GLY A 229 -21.02 1.18 6.62
C GLY A 229 -20.76 -0.10 5.81
N MET A 230 -21.41 -0.27 4.66
CA MET A 230 -21.22 -1.45 3.80
C MET A 230 -20.06 -1.24 2.82
N ILE A 231 -19.51 -2.34 2.31
CA ILE A 231 -18.51 -2.33 1.26
C ILE A 231 -19.15 -1.90 -0.06
N ILE A 232 -18.50 -0.98 -0.75
CA ILE A 232 -18.92 -0.50 -2.08
C ILE A 232 -18.44 -1.52 -3.11
N PRO A 233 -19.34 -2.21 -3.84
CA PRO A 233 -18.95 -3.18 -4.84
C PRO A 233 -18.43 -2.48 -6.11
N PHE A 234 -17.36 -3.01 -6.70
CA PHE A 234 -16.79 -2.45 -7.93
C PHE A 234 -17.69 -2.60 -9.16
N SER A 235 -18.61 -3.55 -9.16
CA SER A 235 -19.63 -3.65 -10.21
C SER A 235 -20.41 -2.34 -10.40
N LEU A 236 -20.66 -1.57 -9.34
CA LEU A 236 -21.27 -0.25 -9.41
C LEU A 236 -20.30 0.84 -9.88
N ALA A 237 -18.99 0.62 -9.75
CA ALA A 237 -17.96 1.56 -10.21
C ALA A 237 -17.85 1.63 -11.74
N LYS A 238 -18.39 0.64 -12.50
CA LYS A 238 -18.47 0.72 -13.96
C LYS A 238 -19.26 1.94 -14.45
N GLU A 239 -20.18 2.42 -13.64
CA GLU A 239 -21.06 3.54 -13.96
C GLU A 239 -20.58 4.86 -13.33
N ILE A 240 -19.28 4.98 -12.98
CA ILE A 240 -18.73 6.28 -12.59
C ILE A 240 -18.95 7.29 -13.70
N ARG A 241 -19.28 8.52 -13.29
CA ARG A 241 -19.50 9.62 -14.22
C ARG A 241 -18.24 9.89 -15.03
N GLU A 242 -18.42 10.48 -16.18
CA GLU A 242 -17.34 10.73 -17.13
C GLU A 242 -16.26 11.64 -16.54
N PHE A 243 -15.05 11.28 -16.89
CA PHE A 243 -13.81 12.01 -16.63
C PHE A 243 -13.41 12.78 -17.89
#